data_019a2a18c098be8c4b54388e3cd6e415
#
_entry.id   019a2a18c098be8c4b54388e3cd6e415
#
_cell.length_a   1.000
_cell.length_b   1.000
_cell.length_c   1.000
_cell.angle_alpha   90.00
_cell.angle_beta   90.00
_cell.angle_gamma   90.00
#
_symmetry.space_group_name_H-M   'P 1'
#
loop_
_entity.id
_entity.type
_entity.pdbx_description
1 polymer ?
#
loop_
_entity_poly.entity_id
_entity_poly.type
_entity_poly.pdbx_seq_one_letter_code
_entity_poly.pdbx_strand_id
1 'polypeptide(L)'
;MSVVLSLKNIKKNYGPVKALDDISFDVPKGSVFGILGPNGSGKTTLLGIVMNILKANAGNFYWNGVQGSSSEMRKQIGTLLETPNFYHYLSAEKNLKIAAAIKGRSYEEIPIVLEKVNLLQRKDSKFSTYSLGMKQRLAIASTLLGNPDILVFDEPTNGLDPAGIAEIRELMKDLNRQGKTIIMASHILDEVEKVCTHVAIIQKGVLKTVGTVQEVLNASPTDKAATLEIEVSAENITGLEEILKQLPGIISVTNTGSYLTIESAETLSSSSINKYCFEKGIVLSQLTLKKKSLEKRFLEITGGKSDR
;
A
#
# COMPACT_ATOMS: atom_id res chain seq x y z
N MET A 1 7.18 -19.03 6.89
CA MET A 1 7.01 -17.76 7.64
C MET A 1 5.81 -17.90 8.55
N SER A 2 5.86 -17.33 9.77
CA SER A 2 4.70 -17.36 10.68
C SER A 2 3.64 -16.38 10.18
N VAL A 3 2.36 -16.79 10.28
CA VAL A 3 1.19 -16.00 9.85
C VAL A 3 0.59 -15.30 11.06
N VAL A 4 0.34 -13.98 10.95
CA VAL A 4 -0.27 -13.18 12.02
C VAL A 4 -1.77 -13.06 11.86
N LEU A 5 -2.26 -12.96 10.63
CA LEU A 5 -3.69 -12.94 10.30
C LEU A 5 -3.96 -13.89 9.15
N SER A 6 -4.92 -14.78 9.29
CA SER A 6 -5.41 -15.67 8.23
C SER A 6 -6.90 -15.44 8.01
N LEU A 7 -7.28 -15.24 6.77
CA LEU A 7 -8.66 -15.08 6.32
C LEU A 7 -9.08 -16.30 5.51
N LYS A 8 -10.25 -16.87 5.79
CA LYS A 8 -10.77 -18.06 5.10
C LYS A 8 -12.21 -17.84 4.67
N ASN A 9 -12.42 -17.71 3.37
CA ASN A 9 -13.72 -17.62 2.70
C ASN A 9 -14.64 -16.53 3.28
N ILE A 10 -14.09 -15.36 3.61
CA ILE A 10 -14.84 -14.24 4.20
C ILE A 10 -15.85 -13.70 3.19
N LYS A 11 -17.12 -13.67 3.60
CA LYS A 11 -18.23 -13.09 2.83
C LYS A 11 -18.97 -12.06 3.67
N LYS A 12 -19.34 -10.94 3.04
CA LYS A 12 -20.16 -9.90 3.65
C LYS A 12 -21.12 -9.29 2.66
N ASN A 13 -22.40 -9.29 3.02
CA ASN A 13 -23.46 -8.67 2.22
C ASN A 13 -24.13 -7.54 3.02
N TYR A 14 -24.53 -6.50 2.33
CA TYR A 14 -25.42 -5.43 2.79
C TYR A 14 -26.65 -5.42 1.89
N GLY A 15 -27.71 -6.13 2.29
CA GLY A 15 -28.84 -6.39 1.42
C GLY A 15 -28.39 -7.07 0.12
N PRO A 16 -28.69 -6.49 -1.06
CA PRO A 16 -28.28 -7.06 -2.35
C PRO A 16 -26.82 -6.84 -2.69
N VAL A 17 -26.12 -5.95 -1.97
CA VAL A 17 -24.72 -5.60 -2.26
C VAL A 17 -23.78 -6.61 -1.62
N LYS A 18 -23.00 -7.32 -2.43
CA LYS A 18 -21.90 -8.18 -1.99
C LYS A 18 -20.67 -7.32 -1.75
N ALA A 19 -20.45 -6.93 -0.50
CA ALA A 19 -19.28 -6.11 -0.13
C ALA A 19 -18.00 -6.94 -0.12
N LEU A 20 -18.08 -8.23 0.26
CA LEU A 20 -16.98 -9.20 0.18
C LEU A 20 -17.55 -10.54 -0.29
N ASP A 21 -16.88 -11.17 -1.25
CA ASP A 21 -17.26 -12.46 -1.82
C ASP A 21 -16.02 -13.37 -1.89
N ASP A 22 -15.91 -14.26 -0.90
CA ASP A 22 -14.92 -15.32 -0.82
C ASP A 22 -13.47 -14.86 -0.68
N ILE A 23 -13.20 -13.93 0.23
CA ILE A 23 -11.86 -13.41 0.49
C ILE A 23 -11.08 -14.39 1.37
N SER A 24 -9.93 -14.86 0.85
CA SER A 24 -9.01 -15.75 1.56
C SER A 24 -7.57 -15.35 1.29
N PHE A 25 -6.80 -15.04 2.32
CA PHE A 25 -5.35 -14.83 2.26
C PHE A 25 -4.72 -14.82 3.64
N ASP A 26 -3.39 -14.91 3.68
CA ASP A 26 -2.59 -14.88 4.88
C ASP A 26 -1.70 -13.63 4.93
N VAL A 27 -1.53 -13.06 6.13
CA VAL A 27 -0.63 -11.94 6.40
C VAL A 27 0.60 -12.47 7.15
N PRO A 28 1.81 -12.39 6.57
CA PRO A 28 3.04 -12.80 7.24
C PRO A 28 3.39 -11.88 8.42
N LYS A 29 3.93 -12.46 9.50
CA LYS A 29 4.47 -11.68 10.63
C LYS A 29 5.67 -10.84 10.19
N GLY A 30 5.76 -9.60 10.66
CA GLY A 30 6.84 -8.67 10.33
C GLY A 30 6.73 -8.05 8.93
N SER A 31 5.61 -8.27 8.23
CA SER A 31 5.36 -7.63 6.95
C SER A 31 4.70 -6.26 7.09
N VAL A 32 4.87 -5.42 6.09
CA VAL A 32 3.95 -4.33 5.78
C VAL A 32 3.03 -4.84 4.66
N PHE A 33 1.78 -5.13 5.02
CA PHE A 33 0.80 -5.76 4.13
C PHE A 33 -0.24 -4.73 3.67
N GLY A 34 -0.29 -4.46 2.37
CA GLY A 34 -1.23 -3.55 1.74
C GLY A 34 -2.50 -4.25 1.25
N ILE A 35 -3.67 -3.78 1.64
CA ILE A 35 -4.95 -4.17 1.05
C ILE A 35 -5.36 -3.08 0.08
N LEU A 36 -5.26 -3.36 -1.22
CA LEU A 36 -5.44 -2.42 -2.31
C LEU A 36 -6.79 -2.57 -2.98
N GLY A 37 -7.32 -1.45 -3.43
CA GLY A 37 -8.52 -1.45 -4.27
C GLY A 37 -9.16 -0.06 -4.33
N PRO A 38 -10.04 0.19 -5.30
CA PRO A 38 -10.76 1.45 -5.40
C PRO A 38 -11.72 1.65 -4.21
N ASN A 39 -12.25 2.86 -4.08
CA ASN A 39 -13.29 3.13 -3.10
C ASN A 39 -14.48 2.20 -3.33
N GLY A 40 -15.06 1.68 -2.24
CA GLY A 40 -16.17 0.71 -2.32
C GLY A 40 -15.75 -0.73 -2.66
N SER A 41 -14.45 -1.04 -2.80
CA SER A 41 -13.99 -2.42 -3.07
C SER A 41 -14.13 -3.40 -1.91
N GLY A 42 -14.43 -2.93 -0.69
CA GLY A 42 -14.61 -3.75 0.50
C GLY A 42 -13.47 -3.70 1.54
N LYS A 43 -12.43 -2.87 1.35
CA LYS A 43 -11.26 -2.78 2.24
C LYS A 43 -11.64 -2.46 3.70
N THR A 44 -12.35 -1.36 3.94
CA THR A 44 -12.83 -0.95 5.27
C THR A 44 -13.76 -2.00 5.88
N THR A 45 -14.63 -2.63 5.06
CA THR A 45 -15.48 -3.73 5.51
C THR A 45 -14.65 -4.92 6.00
N LEU A 46 -13.59 -5.28 5.27
CA LEU A 46 -12.70 -6.37 5.65
C LEU A 46 -11.97 -6.05 6.96
N LEU A 47 -11.39 -4.85 7.08
CA LEU A 47 -10.75 -4.40 8.32
C LEU A 47 -11.73 -4.38 9.50
N GLY A 48 -12.97 -3.91 9.29
CA GLY A 48 -14.03 -3.95 10.31
C GLY A 48 -14.38 -5.36 10.77
N ILE A 49 -14.33 -6.35 9.89
CA ILE A 49 -14.56 -7.77 10.24
C ILE A 49 -13.41 -8.31 11.08
N VAL A 50 -12.17 -8.15 10.66
CA VAL A 50 -11.01 -8.70 11.39
C VAL A 50 -10.81 -8.04 12.75
N MET A 51 -11.28 -6.79 12.91
CA MET A 51 -11.31 -6.09 14.20
C MET A 51 -12.56 -6.40 15.03
N ASN A 52 -13.46 -7.27 14.53
CA ASN A 52 -14.70 -7.66 15.17
C ASN A 52 -15.67 -6.50 15.45
N ILE A 53 -15.61 -5.45 14.62
CA ILE A 53 -16.57 -4.34 14.59
C ILE A 53 -17.78 -4.73 13.73
N LEU A 54 -17.51 -5.47 12.65
CA LEU A 54 -18.52 -5.99 11.74
C LEU A 54 -18.53 -7.53 11.80
N LYS A 55 -19.73 -8.13 11.68
CA LYS A 55 -19.88 -9.58 11.57
C LYS A 55 -19.87 -10.01 10.09
N ALA A 56 -19.04 -10.98 9.75
CA ALA A 56 -19.10 -11.63 8.44
C ALA A 56 -20.40 -12.43 8.27
N ASN A 57 -20.89 -12.59 7.05
CA ASN A 57 -22.00 -13.49 6.73
C ASN A 57 -21.55 -14.95 6.63
N ALA A 58 -20.30 -15.17 6.20
CA ALA A 58 -19.66 -16.49 6.14
C ALA A 58 -18.14 -16.36 6.23
N GLY A 59 -17.46 -17.47 6.44
CA GLY A 59 -16.03 -17.54 6.58
C GLY A 59 -15.53 -17.23 7.98
N ASN A 60 -14.22 -17.41 8.18
CA ASN A 60 -13.57 -17.21 9.47
C ASN A 60 -12.25 -16.49 9.30
N PHE A 61 -11.81 -15.80 10.36
CA PHE A 61 -10.47 -15.24 10.42
C PHE A 61 -9.76 -15.67 11.71
N TYR A 62 -8.44 -15.66 11.66
CA TYR A 62 -7.59 -16.16 12.74
C TYR A 62 -6.46 -15.16 12.99
N TRP A 63 -6.32 -14.70 14.23
CA TRP A 63 -5.17 -13.93 14.68
C TRP A 63 -4.20 -14.87 15.41
N ASN A 64 -2.95 -14.96 14.94
CA ASN A 64 -1.93 -15.86 15.50
C ASN A 64 -2.44 -17.30 15.66
N GLY A 65 -3.25 -17.78 14.70
CA GLY A 65 -3.86 -19.12 14.73
C GLY A 65 -5.11 -19.26 15.60
N VAL A 66 -5.51 -18.23 16.36
CA VAL A 66 -6.72 -18.23 17.18
C VAL A 66 -7.89 -17.62 16.39
N GLN A 67 -9.00 -18.34 16.32
CA GLN A 67 -10.19 -17.90 15.58
C GLN A 67 -10.84 -16.68 16.21
N GLY A 68 -11.16 -15.71 15.39
CA GLY A 68 -11.83 -14.48 15.79
C GLY A 68 -10.87 -13.47 16.44
N SER A 69 -11.45 -12.45 17.06
CA SER A 69 -10.73 -11.40 17.77
C SER A 69 -11.32 -11.25 19.18
N SER A 70 -10.69 -11.89 20.17
CA SER A 70 -11.05 -11.70 21.58
C SER A 70 -10.74 -10.27 22.04
N SER A 71 -11.31 -9.86 23.18
CA SER A 71 -10.99 -8.57 23.81
C SER A 71 -9.49 -8.44 24.08
N GLU A 72 -8.86 -9.52 24.58
CA GLU A 72 -7.44 -9.56 24.88
C GLU A 72 -6.57 -9.42 23.61
N MET A 73 -6.98 -10.09 22.53
CA MET A 73 -6.28 -9.97 21.25
C MET A 73 -6.36 -8.54 20.71
N ARG A 74 -7.54 -7.89 20.78
CA ARG A 74 -7.70 -6.49 20.32
C ARG A 74 -6.86 -5.48 21.11
N LYS A 75 -6.60 -5.73 22.39
CA LYS A 75 -5.69 -4.90 23.21
C LYS A 75 -4.23 -4.95 22.74
N GLN A 76 -3.86 -6.00 22.00
CA GLN A 76 -2.52 -6.19 21.42
C GLN A 76 -2.39 -5.65 20.01
N ILE A 77 -3.46 -5.08 19.45
CA ILE A 77 -3.50 -4.50 18.11
C ILE A 77 -3.68 -2.99 18.22
N GLY A 78 -2.77 -2.23 17.62
CA GLY A 78 -2.94 -0.79 17.44
C GLY A 78 -3.79 -0.52 16.19
N THR A 79 -4.98 0.06 16.36
CA THR A 79 -5.91 0.20 15.25
C THR A 79 -6.27 1.66 14.99
N LEU A 80 -6.19 2.09 13.74
CA LEU A 80 -6.70 3.35 13.23
C LEU A 80 -7.63 3.03 12.05
N LEU A 81 -8.94 3.01 12.32
CA LEU A 81 -9.98 2.90 11.30
C LEU A 81 -10.68 4.27 11.21
N GLU A 82 -10.78 4.79 9.99
CA GLU A 82 -11.35 6.12 9.72
C GLU A 82 -10.54 7.30 10.32
N THR A 83 -11.20 8.46 10.43
CA THR A 83 -10.58 9.70 10.94
C THR A 83 -10.41 9.65 12.46
N PRO A 84 -9.32 10.22 12.98
CA PRO A 84 -9.09 10.27 14.41
C PRO A 84 -10.11 11.14 15.12
N ASN A 85 -10.86 10.55 16.06
CA ASN A 85 -11.81 11.26 16.92
C ASN A 85 -11.14 11.68 18.22
N PHE A 86 -10.59 12.90 18.22
CA PHE A 86 -10.01 13.52 19.40
C PHE A 86 -10.84 14.75 19.84
N TYR A 87 -10.75 15.10 21.10
CA TYR A 87 -11.38 16.30 21.62
C TYR A 87 -10.63 17.55 21.14
N HIS A 88 -11.26 18.34 20.30
CA HIS A 88 -10.66 19.47 19.59
C HIS A 88 -10.10 20.55 20.53
N TYR A 89 -10.71 20.75 21.70
CA TYR A 89 -10.34 21.74 22.70
C TYR A 89 -9.25 21.27 23.67
N LEU A 90 -8.91 19.96 23.67
CA LEU A 90 -7.85 19.40 24.48
C LEU A 90 -6.52 19.42 23.75
N SER A 91 -5.42 19.40 24.53
CA SER A 91 -4.07 19.22 23.98
C SER A 91 -3.85 17.77 23.51
N ALA A 92 -2.78 17.55 22.71
CA ALA A 92 -2.40 16.21 22.28
C ALA A 92 -2.15 15.28 23.46
N GLU A 93 -1.40 15.75 24.48
CA GLU A 93 -1.15 14.98 25.69
C GLU A 93 -2.43 14.57 26.41
N LYS A 94 -3.38 15.51 26.58
CA LYS A 94 -4.66 15.21 27.25
C LYS A 94 -5.50 14.22 26.47
N ASN A 95 -5.53 14.33 25.14
CA ASN A 95 -6.19 13.35 24.28
C ASN A 95 -5.55 11.95 24.41
N LEU A 96 -4.21 11.87 24.44
CA LEU A 96 -3.51 10.59 24.63
C LEU A 96 -3.70 10.02 26.04
N LYS A 97 -3.85 10.87 27.09
CA LYS A 97 -4.22 10.42 28.44
C LYS A 97 -5.57 9.71 28.45
N ILE A 98 -6.55 10.23 27.72
CA ILE A 98 -7.87 9.58 27.56
C ILE A 98 -7.70 8.23 26.83
N ALA A 99 -6.96 8.22 25.72
CA ALA A 99 -6.71 6.98 24.97
C ALA A 99 -5.96 5.93 25.81
N ALA A 100 -4.96 6.35 26.60
CA ALA A 100 -4.20 5.47 27.50
C ALA A 100 -5.11 4.91 28.60
N ALA A 101 -5.97 5.73 29.21
CA ALA A 101 -6.92 5.29 30.23
C ALA A 101 -7.91 4.25 29.68
N ILE A 102 -8.47 4.46 28.47
CA ILE A 102 -9.37 3.51 27.79
C ILE A 102 -8.65 2.17 27.54
N LYS A 103 -7.38 2.23 27.14
CA LYS A 103 -6.57 1.03 26.86
C LYS A 103 -5.96 0.38 28.11
N GLY A 104 -6.11 0.99 29.31
CA GLY A 104 -5.46 0.54 30.53
C GLY A 104 -3.93 0.61 30.45
N ARG A 105 -3.37 1.68 29.84
CA ARG A 105 -1.94 1.90 29.66
C ARG A 105 -1.40 3.03 30.53
N SER A 106 -0.09 2.97 30.84
CA SER A 106 0.58 4.01 31.63
C SER A 106 0.64 5.33 30.86
N TYR A 107 0.48 6.44 31.60
CA TYR A 107 0.71 7.77 31.04
C TYR A 107 2.18 8.07 30.73
N GLU A 108 3.11 7.32 31.31
CA GLU A 108 4.53 7.41 31.03
C GLU A 108 4.88 7.03 29.58
N GLU A 109 4.01 6.27 28.89
CA GLU A 109 4.18 5.94 27.49
C GLU A 109 3.91 7.13 26.57
N ILE A 110 3.18 8.18 27.04
CA ILE A 110 2.73 9.28 26.18
C ILE A 110 3.87 10.08 25.58
N PRO A 111 4.88 10.52 26.34
CA PRO A 111 6.04 11.20 25.76
C PRO A 111 6.76 10.34 24.72
N ILE A 112 6.89 9.04 24.97
CA ILE A 112 7.55 8.08 24.08
C ILE A 112 6.84 7.98 22.73
N VAL A 113 5.51 7.81 22.75
CA VAL A 113 4.74 7.72 21.48
C VAL A 113 4.65 9.05 20.76
N LEU A 114 4.64 10.19 21.48
CA LEU A 114 4.67 11.51 20.87
C LEU A 114 6.03 11.81 20.21
N GLU A 115 7.12 11.35 20.79
CA GLU A 115 8.46 11.44 20.20
C GLU A 115 8.55 10.62 18.91
N LYS A 116 8.07 9.36 18.93
CA LYS A 116 8.03 8.49 17.74
C LYS A 116 7.32 9.11 16.54
N VAL A 117 6.32 9.93 16.77
CA VAL A 117 5.56 10.59 15.71
C VAL A 117 5.97 12.05 15.50
N ASN A 118 7.07 12.51 16.12
CA ASN A 118 7.59 13.87 16.03
C ASN A 118 6.56 14.94 16.43
N LEU A 119 5.86 14.72 17.56
CA LEU A 119 4.88 15.64 18.12
C LEU A 119 5.15 16.04 19.57
N LEU A 120 6.28 15.58 20.18
CA LEU A 120 6.58 15.83 21.58
C LEU A 120 6.62 17.34 21.90
N GLN A 121 7.23 18.14 21.03
CA GLN A 121 7.35 19.60 21.21
C GLN A 121 6.00 20.34 21.07
N ARG A 122 5.00 19.66 20.59
CA ARG A 122 3.65 20.21 20.38
C ARG A 122 2.61 19.60 21.32
N LYS A 123 3.03 18.80 22.32
CA LYS A 123 2.17 18.04 23.24
C LYS A 123 1.09 18.87 23.93
N ASP A 124 1.42 20.12 24.27
CA ASP A 124 0.54 21.03 25.01
C ASP A 124 -0.38 21.85 24.07
N SER A 125 -0.14 21.83 22.75
CA SER A 125 -0.97 22.53 21.77
C SER A 125 -2.32 21.87 21.63
N LYS A 126 -3.40 22.67 21.48
CA LYS A 126 -4.76 22.15 21.26
C LYS A 126 -4.84 21.37 19.94
N PHE A 127 -5.56 20.26 19.92
CA PHE A 127 -5.75 19.44 18.72
C PHE A 127 -6.38 20.23 17.56
N SER A 128 -7.25 21.22 17.86
CA SER A 128 -7.84 22.12 16.85
C SER A 128 -6.81 22.91 16.05
N THR A 129 -5.60 23.15 16.60
CA THR A 129 -4.52 23.90 15.94
C THR A 129 -3.58 23.04 15.12
N TYR A 130 -3.80 21.73 15.08
CA TYR A 130 -2.97 20.80 14.34
C TYR A 130 -3.33 20.80 12.85
N SER A 131 -2.31 20.72 11.98
CA SER A 131 -2.50 20.40 10.58
C SER A 131 -3.06 18.98 10.43
N LEU A 132 -3.58 18.65 9.25
CA LEU A 132 -4.13 17.32 9.01
C LEU A 132 -3.05 16.23 9.22
N GLY A 133 -1.82 16.44 8.75
CA GLY A 133 -0.70 15.53 8.98
C GLY A 133 -0.34 15.37 10.46
N MET A 134 -0.35 16.46 11.24
CA MET A 134 -0.16 16.38 12.70
C MET A 134 -1.30 15.60 13.38
N LYS A 135 -2.55 15.80 12.95
CA LYS A 135 -3.70 15.04 13.46
C LYS A 135 -3.55 13.55 13.18
N GLN A 136 -3.14 13.20 11.98
CA GLN A 136 -2.91 11.81 11.58
C GLN A 136 -1.78 11.18 12.37
N ARG A 137 -0.67 11.89 12.56
CA ARG A 137 0.45 11.43 13.41
C ARG A 137 0.03 11.21 14.86
N LEU A 138 -0.79 12.09 15.42
CA LEU A 138 -1.35 11.91 16.76
C LEU A 138 -2.25 10.67 16.84
N ALA A 139 -3.06 10.42 15.80
CA ALA A 139 -3.87 9.21 15.70
C ALA A 139 -2.99 7.96 15.71
N ILE A 140 -1.93 7.93 14.92
CA ILE A 140 -0.96 6.83 14.94
C ILE A 140 -0.30 6.71 16.32
N ALA A 141 0.10 7.82 16.97
CA ALA A 141 0.64 7.79 18.32
C ALA A 141 -0.31 7.10 19.31
N SER A 142 -1.61 7.35 19.22
CA SER A 142 -2.60 6.68 20.06
C SER A 142 -2.66 5.17 19.83
N THR A 143 -2.36 4.70 18.61
CA THR A 143 -2.32 3.26 18.32
C THR A 143 -1.10 2.58 18.92
N LEU A 144 -0.01 3.33 19.10
CA LEU A 144 1.27 2.84 19.63
C LEU A 144 1.29 2.68 21.16
N LEU A 145 0.29 3.20 21.87
CA LEU A 145 0.15 3.00 23.33
C LEU A 145 0.02 1.50 23.63
N GLY A 146 0.85 1.02 24.55
CA GLY A 146 1.00 -0.39 24.88
C GLY A 146 1.95 -1.14 23.95
N ASN A 147 2.66 -0.44 23.09
CA ASN A 147 3.66 -0.98 22.16
C ASN A 147 3.21 -2.24 21.39
N PRO A 148 2.04 -2.22 20.71
CA PRO A 148 1.50 -3.39 20.04
C PRO A 148 2.44 -3.90 18.95
N ASP A 149 2.47 -5.22 18.73
CA ASP A 149 3.25 -5.86 17.66
C ASP A 149 2.54 -5.77 16.30
N ILE A 150 1.22 -5.54 16.31
CA ILE A 150 0.38 -5.50 15.13
C ILE A 150 -0.30 -4.14 15.05
N LEU A 151 -0.21 -3.51 13.88
CA LEU A 151 -0.85 -2.23 13.58
C LEU A 151 -1.79 -2.40 12.39
N VAL A 152 -3.01 -1.86 12.50
CA VAL A 152 -4.03 -1.91 11.43
C VAL A 152 -4.48 -0.49 11.12
N PHE A 153 -4.27 -0.04 9.88
CA PHE A 153 -4.56 1.31 9.43
C PHE A 153 -5.50 1.30 8.24
N ASP A 154 -6.55 2.09 8.29
CA ASP A 154 -7.41 2.35 7.13
C ASP A 154 -7.10 3.73 6.56
N GLU A 155 -6.64 3.77 5.31
CA GLU A 155 -6.28 4.98 4.54
C GLU A 155 -5.38 5.97 5.34
N PRO A 156 -4.22 5.55 5.88
CA PRO A 156 -3.44 6.37 6.82
C PRO A 156 -2.84 7.64 6.22
N THR A 157 -2.78 7.75 4.89
CA THR A 157 -2.22 8.90 4.16
C THR A 157 -3.28 9.74 3.45
N ASN A 158 -4.56 9.36 3.58
CA ASN A 158 -5.65 10.03 2.85
C ASN A 158 -5.77 11.51 3.22
N GLY A 159 -5.86 12.37 2.19
CA GLY A 159 -6.03 13.82 2.35
C GLY A 159 -4.78 14.58 2.80
N LEU A 160 -3.64 13.92 2.97
CA LEU A 160 -2.37 14.56 3.32
C LEU A 160 -1.72 15.19 2.08
N ASP A 161 -0.94 16.22 2.31
CA ASP A 161 -0.02 16.77 1.33
C ASP A 161 1.18 15.82 1.08
N PRO A 162 1.95 16.01 0.00
CA PRO A 162 3.08 15.12 -0.30
C PRO A 162 4.12 15.00 0.83
N ALA A 163 4.34 16.06 1.60
CA ALA A 163 5.26 16.04 2.73
C ALA A 163 4.71 15.18 3.88
N GLY A 164 3.43 15.34 4.23
CA GLY A 164 2.75 14.52 5.24
C GLY A 164 2.70 13.04 4.86
N ILE A 165 2.46 12.73 3.58
CA ILE A 165 2.51 11.37 3.06
C ILE A 165 3.92 10.77 3.27
N ALA A 166 4.98 11.52 2.92
CA ALA A 166 6.35 11.07 3.11
C ALA A 166 6.68 10.81 4.58
N GLU A 167 6.24 11.68 5.50
CA GLU A 167 6.44 11.50 6.94
C GLU A 167 5.76 10.23 7.47
N ILE A 168 4.48 9.98 7.11
CA ILE A 168 3.76 8.77 7.52
C ILE A 168 4.42 7.52 6.94
N ARG A 169 4.89 7.57 5.70
CA ARG A 169 5.60 6.47 5.05
C ARG A 169 6.88 6.09 5.81
N GLU A 170 7.72 7.06 6.14
CA GLU A 170 8.95 6.77 6.89
C GLU A 170 8.63 6.26 8.30
N LEU A 171 7.62 6.82 8.97
CA LEU A 171 7.16 6.31 10.25
C LEU A 171 6.74 4.82 10.17
N MET A 172 5.97 4.43 9.13
CA MET A 172 5.58 3.03 8.94
C MET A 172 6.79 2.11 8.70
N LYS A 173 7.76 2.56 7.91
CA LYS A 173 9.00 1.82 7.69
C LYS A 173 9.80 1.66 8.99
N ASP A 174 9.91 2.70 9.79
CA ASP A 174 10.60 2.66 11.08
C ASP A 174 9.92 1.69 12.06
N LEU A 175 8.60 1.72 12.14
CA LEU A 175 7.83 0.79 12.95
C LEU A 175 8.02 -0.67 12.49
N ASN A 176 8.05 -0.89 11.17
CA ASN A 176 8.31 -2.22 10.63
C ASN A 176 9.75 -2.70 10.89
N ARG A 177 10.75 -1.81 10.76
CA ARG A 177 12.15 -2.12 11.13
C ARG A 177 12.30 -2.50 12.62
N GLN A 178 11.42 -2.00 13.48
CA GLN A 178 11.31 -2.41 14.89
C GLN A 178 10.61 -3.76 15.09
N GLY A 179 10.29 -4.48 14.02
CA GLY A 179 9.67 -5.81 14.03
C GLY A 179 8.14 -5.83 14.05
N LYS A 180 7.48 -4.66 13.94
CA LYS A 180 6.01 -4.62 13.91
C LYS A 180 5.46 -5.12 12.59
N THR A 181 4.32 -5.80 12.66
CA THR A 181 3.50 -6.13 11.49
C THR A 181 2.50 -5.01 11.24
N ILE A 182 2.45 -4.48 10.04
CA ILE A 182 1.54 -3.41 9.67
C ILE A 182 0.59 -3.91 8.59
N ILE A 183 -0.70 -3.78 8.80
CA ILE A 183 -1.75 -4.04 7.80
C ILE A 183 -2.36 -2.70 7.46
N MET A 184 -2.33 -2.30 6.20
CA MET A 184 -2.92 -1.04 5.78
C MET A 184 -3.84 -1.22 4.58
N ALA A 185 -5.02 -0.60 4.64
CA ALA A 185 -5.85 -0.44 3.45
C ALA A 185 -5.49 0.88 2.76
N SER A 186 -5.40 0.87 1.43
CA SER A 186 -5.18 2.08 0.65
C SER A 186 -5.73 1.94 -0.78
N HIS A 187 -6.06 3.09 -1.38
CA HIS A 187 -6.35 3.20 -2.80
C HIS A 187 -5.21 3.88 -3.57
N ILE A 188 -4.15 4.33 -2.88
CA ILE A 188 -2.98 5.03 -3.46
C ILE A 188 -1.88 3.98 -3.74
N LEU A 189 -1.81 3.52 -4.99
CA LEU A 189 -0.94 2.43 -5.42
C LEU A 189 0.55 2.75 -5.26
N ASP A 190 0.95 3.97 -5.61
CA ASP A 190 2.35 4.43 -5.49
C ASP A 190 2.86 4.41 -4.02
N GLU A 191 1.99 4.76 -3.07
CA GLU A 191 2.35 4.70 -1.64
C GLU A 191 2.55 3.28 -1.16
N VAL A 192 1.66 2.36 -1.58
CA VAL A 192 1.77 0.96 -1.22
C VAL A 192 3.01 0.32 -1.83
N GLU A 193 3.35 0.65 -3.08
CA GLU A 193 4.58 0.16 -3.72
C GLU A 193 5.84 0.58 -2.95
N LYS A 194 5.84 1.80 -2.37
CA LYS A 194 6.99 2.34 -1.64
C LYS A 194 7.14 1.83 -0.19
N VAL A 195 6.07 1.31 0.40
CA VAL A 195 6.02 0.94 1.83
C VAL A 195 5.81 -0.54 2.04
N CYS A 196 4.94 -1.18 1.25
CA CYS A 196 4.51 -2.54 1.51
C CYS A 196 5.50 -3.58 1.00
N THR A 197 5.61 -4.68 1.74
CA THR A 197 6.33 -5.89 1.33
C THR A 197 5.42 -6.87 0.61
N HIS A 198 4.14 -6.90 1.01
CA HIS A 198 3.10 -7.78 0.46
C HIS A 198 1.85 -6.97 0.16
N VAL A 199 1.06 -7.45 -0.79
CA VAL A 199 -0.20 -6.81 -1.19
C VAL A 199 -1.28 -7.83 -1.49
N ALA A 200 -2.53 -7.46 -1.20
CA ALA A 200 -3.73 -8.11 -1.69
C ALA A 200 -4.55 -7.08 -2.48
N ILE A 201 -4.91 -7.36 -3.72
CA ILE A 201 -5.74 -6.49 -4.55
C ILE A 201 -7.18 -6.97 -4.51
N ILE A 202 -8.09 -6.10 -4.07
CA ILE A 202 -9.52 -6.36 -3.97
C ILE A 202 -10.28 -5.42 -4.92
N GLN A 203 -11.18 -6.00 -5.71
CA GLN A 203 -12.08 -5.25 -6.58
C GLN A 203 -13.49 -5.81 -6.49
N LYS A 204 -14.48 -4.94 -6.23
CA LYS A 204 -15.90 -5.35 -6.13
C LYS A 204 -16.11 -6.53 -5.17
N GLY A 205 -15.43 -6.49 -4.03
CA GLY A 205 -15.52 -7.53 -3.00
C GLY A 205 -14.80 -8.84 -3.31
N VAL A 206 -14.07 -8.94 -4.42
CA VAL A 206 -13.36 -10.15 -4.84
C VAL A 206 -11.85 -9.95 -4.78
N LEU A 207 -11.13 -10.91 -4.22
CA LEU A 207 -9.67 -10.95 -4.24
C LEU A 207 -9.19 -11.25 -5.66
N LYS A 208 -8.40 -10.35 -6.25
CA LYS A 208 -7.84 -10.50 -7.60
C LYS A 208 -6.48 -11.15 -7.59
N THR A 209 -5.63 -10.76 -6.65
CA THR A 209 -4.29 -11.32 -6.47
C THR A 209 -3.78 -11.03 -5.06
N VAL A 210 -2.84 -11.85 -4.60
CA VAL A 210 -2.13 -11.67 -3.33
C VAL A 210 -0.73 -12.24 -3.48
N GLY A 211 0.26 -11.56 -2.87
CA GLY A 211 1.67 -11.97 -2.90
C GLY A 211 2.59 -10.87 -2.42
N THR A 212 3.88 -11.07 -2.54
CA THR A 212 4.84 -9.96 -2.36
C THR A 212 4.64 -8.90 -3.45
N VAL A 213 5.00 -7.66 -3.18
CA VAL A 213 4.93 -6.58 -4.19
C VAL A 213 5.67 -7.00 -5.47
N GLN A 214 6.84 -7.65 -5.33
CA GLN A 214 7.64 -8.11 -6.47
C GLN A 214 6.94 -9.23 -7.26
N GLU A 215 6.33 -10.20 -6.59
CA GLU A 215 5.55 -11.25 -7.25
C GLU A 215 4.39 -10.65 -8.04
N VAL A 216 3.63 -9.72 -7.45
CA VAL A 216 2.50 -9.08 -8.11
C VAL A 216 2.95 -8.21 -9.29
N LEU A 217 4.07 -7.51 -9.19
CA LEU A 217 4.64 -6.73 -10.30
C LEU A 217 5.12 -7.62 -11.45
N ASN A 218 5.69 -8.80 -11.14
CA ASN A 218 6.27 -9.70 -12.13
C ASN A 218 5.29 -10.75 -12.66
N ALA A 219 4.15 -10.96 -11.99
CA ALA A 219 3.13 -11.89 -12.47
C ALA A 219 2.62 -11.44 -13.86
N SER A 220 2.82 -12.23 -14.89
CA SER A 220 2.25 -11.98 -16.22
C SER A 220 0.83 -12.55 -16.30
N PRO A 221 -0.15 -11.86 -16.91
CA PRO A 221 -1.49 -12.40 -17.15
C PRO A 221 -1.53 -13.54 -18.17
N THR A 222 -0.48 -13.65 -18.95
CA THR A 222 -0.25 -14.70 -19.98
C THR A 222 1.17 -15.20 -19.82
N ASP A 223 1.44 -16.45 -20.20
CA ASP A 223 2.78 -17.10 -20.26
C ASP A 223 3.81 -16.37 -21.16
N LYS A 224 3.67 -15.08 -21.38
CA LYS A 224 4.65 -14.28 -22.10
C LYS A 224 5.86 -14.07 -21.19
N ALA A 225 7.04 -14.33 -21.73
CA ALA A 225 8.33 -14.05 -21.12
C ALA A 225 8.34 -12.64 -20.49
N ALA A 226 9.00 -12.50 -19.35
CA ALA A 226 9.15 -11.20 -18.69
C ALA A 226 9.64 -10.16 -19.69
N THR A 227 8.90 -9.06 -19.82
CA THR A 227 9.22 -7.99 -20.75
C THR A 227 9.62 -6.71 -20.01
N LEU A 228 10.57 -5.98 -20.60
CA LEU A 228 10.97 -4.65 -20.18
C LEU A 228 10.30 -3.62 -21.08
N GLU A 229 9.78 -2.57 -20.48
CA GLU A 229 9.28 -1.40 -21.19
C GLU A 229 10.32 -0.28 -21.11
N ILE A 230 10.74 0.25 -22.26
CA ILE A 230 11.79 1.24 -22.35
C ILE A 230 11.30 2.41 -23.21
N GLU A 231 11.44 3.62 -22.71
CA GLU A 231 11.25 4.84 -23.50
C GLU A 231 12.57 5.29 -24.10
N VAL A 232 12.56 5.51 -25.39
CA VAL A 232 13.72 5.99 -26.15
C VAL A 232 13.33 7.18 -27.02
N SER A 233 14.23 8.15 -27.16
CA SER A 233 14.06 9.30 -28.06
C SER A 233 15.38 9.64 -28.75
N ALA A 234 15.27 10.23 -29.92
CA ALA A 234 16.37 10.81 -30.70
C ALA A 234 15.83 11.95 -31.53
N GLU A 235 16.72 12.77 -32.13
CA GLU A 235 16.31 13.83 -33.06
C GLU A 235 15.52 13.28 -34.25
N ASN A 236 15.95 12.16 -34.82
CA ASN A 236 15.23 11.44 -35.87
C ASN A 236 14.45 10.28 -35.32
N ILE A 237 13.21 10.52 -34.83
CA ILE A 237 12.33 9.51 -34.27
C ILE A 237 11.92 8.44 -35.29
N THR A 238 11.68 8.84 -36.55
CA THR A 238 11.28 7.89 -37.58
C THR A 238 12.40 6.92 -37.92
N GLY A 239 13.64 7.42 -38.09
CA GLY A 239 14.81 6.57 -38.30
C GLY A 239 15.09 5.67 -37.08
N LEU A 240 14.88 6.17 -35.87
CA LEU A 240 15.00 5.38 -34.64
C LEU A 240 13.97 4.24 -34.61
N GLU A 241 12.73 4.49 -35.00
CA GLU A 241 11.68 3.47 -35.06
C GLU A 241 12.02 2.32 -36.03
N GLU A 242 12.55 2.67 -37.21
CA GLU A 242 12.94 1.70 -38.21
C GLU A 242 14.05 0.77 -37.73
N ILE A 243 15.10 1.30 -37.11
CA ILE A 243 16.22 0.48 -36.65
C ILE A 243 15.83 -0.36 -35.44
N LEU A 244 15.00 0.16 -34.53
CA LEU A 244 14.56 -0.59 -33.35
C LEU A 244 13.66 -1.77 -33.69
N LYS A 245 12.84 -1.68 -34.73
CA LYS A 245 12.05 -2.82 -35.25
C LYS A 245 12.90 -3.96 -35.77
N GLN A 246 14.16 -3.70 -36.11
CA GLN A 246 15.10 -4.71 -36.59
C GLN A 246 15.99 -5.30 -35.49
N LEU A 247 15.96 -4.74 -34.28
CA LEU A 247 16.80 -5.21 -33.17
C LEU A 247 16.24 -6.49 -32.58
N PRO A 248 17.00 -7.63 -32.61
CA PRO A 248 16.56 -8.87 -32.00
C PRO A 248 16.26 -8.69 -30.51
N GLY A 249 15.13 -9.22 -30.04
CA GLY A 249 14.68 -9.07 -28.67
C GLY A 249 13.70 -7.90 -28.43
N ILE A 250 13.45 -7.03 -29.41
CA ILE A 250 12.32 -6.11 -29.38
C ILE A 250 11.06 -6.86 -29.78
N ILE A 251 10.02 -6.71 -28.95
CA ILE A 251 8.70 -7.35 -29.12
C ILE A 251 7.73 -6.41 -29.81
N SER A 252 7.71 -5.17 -29.35
CA SER A 252 6.85 -4.12 -29.92
C SER A 252 7.52 -2.75 -29.89
N VAL A 253 7.17 -1.86 -30.82
CA VAL A 253 7.57 -0.46 -30.86
C VAL A 253 6.32 0.38 -31.06
N THR A 254 6.04 1.26 -30.13
CA THR A 254 4.91 2.20 -30.19
C THR A 254 5.39 3.63 -30.24
N ASN A 255 4.97 4.38 -31.25
CA ASN A 255 5.34 5.79 -31.42
C ASN A 255 4.31 6.68 -30.72
N THR A 256 4.78 7.54 -29.79
CA THR A 256 3.94 8.51 -29.06
C THR A 256 4.12 9.94 -29.57
N GLY A 257 4.90 10.12 -30.63
CA GLY A 257 5.18 11.42 -31.25
C GLY A 257 6.46 12.08 -30.74
N SER A 258 6.70 12.11 -29.45
CA SER A 258 7.90 12.70 -28.83
C SER A 258 8.95 11.68 -28.40
N TYR A 259 8.56 10.43 -28.22
CA TYR A 259 9.43 9.29 -27.90
C TYR A 259 8.80 7.98 -28.39
N LEU A 260 9.60 6.94 -28.46
CA LEU A 260 9.15 5.59 -28.73
C LEU A 260 9.09 4.82 -27.43
N THR A 261 8.00 4.07 -27.21
CA THR A 261 7.93 3.05 -26.18
C THR A 261 8.20 1.70 -26.81
N ILE A 262 9.21 1.01 -26.34
CA ILE A 262 9.56 -0.34 -26.77
C ILE A 262 9.31 -1.37 -25.69
N GLU A 263 8.72 -2.48 -26.06
CA GLU A 263 8.70 -3.69 -25.24
C GLU A 263 9.81 -4.62 -25.70
N SER A 264 10.66 -5.04 -24.80
CA SER A 264 11.78 -5.95 -25.11
C SER A 264 11.81 -7.15 -24.20
N ALA A 265 12.47 -8.23 -24.65
CA ALA A 265 12.79 -9.36 -23.78
C ALA A 265 13.70 -8.90 -22.63
N GLU A 266 13.58 -9.52 -21.46
CA GLU A 266 14.34 -9.16 -20.24
C GLU A 266 15.87 -9.29 -20.42
N THR A 267 16.30 -10.04 -21.43
CA THR A 267 17.71 -10.20 -21.78
C THR A 267 18.34 -8.99 -22.48
N LEU A 268 17.53 -8.03 -22.95
CA LEU A 268 18.02 -6.88 -23.68
C LEU A 268 18.33 -5.72 -22.72
N SER A 269 19.59 -5.37 -22.53
CA SER A 269 19.98 -4.28 -21.63
C SER A 269 19.87 -2.91 -22.30
N SER A 270 19.66 -1.86 -21.49
CA SER A 270 19.70 -0.46 -21.98
C SER A 270 21.02 -0.14 -22.68
N SER A 271 22.14 -0.70 -22.19
CA SER A 271 23.47 -0.52 -22.81
C SER A 271 23.54 -1.14 -24.20
N SER A 272 22.94 -2.32 -24.40
CA SER A 272 22.90 -2.98 -25.71
C SER A 272 22.08 -2.17 -26.72
N ILE A 273 20.93 -1.62 -26.28
CA ILE A 273 20.09 -0.77 -27.11
C ILE A 273 20.84 0.49 -27.52
N ASN A 274 21.46 1.18 -26.54
CA ASN A 274 22.22 2.40 -26.81
C ASN A 274 23.37 2.16 -27.80
N LYS A 275 24.13 1.09 -27.58
CA LYS A 275 25.24 0.68 -28.47
C LYS A 275 24.74 0.40 -29.88
N TYR A 276 23.66 -0.35 -30.02
CA TYR A 276 23.08 -0.66 -31.33
C TYR A 276 22.63 0.59 -32.09
N CYS A 277 21.92 1.51 -31.41
CA CYS A 277 21.49 2.78 -32.02
C CYS A 277 22.71 3.60 -32.49
N PHE A 278 23.73 3.68 -31.64
CA PHE A 278 24.97 4.41 -31.97
C PHE A 278 25.69 3.82 -33.20
N GLU A 279 25.82 2.48 -33.27
CA GLU A 279 26.41 1.77 -34.42
C GLU A 279 25.62 1.98 -35.72
N LYS A 280 24.32 2.28 -35.61
CA LYS A 280 23.45 2.66 -36.75
C LYS A 280 23.43 4.15 -37.05
N GLY A 281 24.28 4.94 -36.39
CA GLY A 281 24.39 6.37 -36.61
C GLY A 281 23.33 7.22 -35.92
N ILE A 282 22.57 6.66 -34.98
CA ILE A 282 21.56 7.38 -34.19
C ILE A 282 22.05 7.57 -32.75
N VAL A 283 22.14 8.83 -32.32
CA VAL A 283 22.44 9.21 -30.95
C VAL A 283 21.12 9.37 -30.20
N LEU A 284 20.94 8.63 -29.12
CA LEU A 284 19.76 8.73 -28.28
C LEU A 284 19.82 9.98 -27.42
N SER A 285 18.78 10.80 -27.43
CA SER A 285 18.58 11.92 -26.51
C SER A 285 17.98 11.47 -25.17
N GLN A 286 17.25 10.35 -25.17
CA GLN A 286 16.68 9.75 -23.97
C GLN A 286 16.67 8.23 -24.09
N LEU A 287 16.99 7.55 -22.99
CA LEU A 287 16.80 6.13 -22.81
C LEU A 287 16.41 5.87 -21.36
N THR A 288 15.15 5.54 -21.11
CA THR A 288 14.61 5.37 -19.76
C THR A 288 13.95 4.00 -19.62
N LEU A 289 14.47 3.17 -18.72
CA LEU A 289 13.83 1.91 -18.37
C LEU A 289 12.61 2.19 -17.51
N LYS A 290 11.42 1.84 -17.99
CA LYS A 290 10.19 1.93 -17.22
C LYS A 290 10.10 0.75 -16.25
N LYS A 291 10.13 1.06 -14.99
CA LYS A 291 9.84 0.04 -13.96
C LYS A 291 8.35 -0.31 -14.04
N LYS A 292 8.05 -1.62 -13.96
CA LYS A 292 6.68 -2.07 -13.75
C LYS A 292 6.17 -1.42 -12.46
N SER A 293 5.02 -0.75 -12.53
CA SER A 293 4.40 -0.12 -11.37
C SER A 293 3.15 -0.88 -10.94
N LEU A 294 2.82 -0.84 -9.65
CA LEU A 294 1.57 -1.40 -9.15
C LEU A 294 0.35 -0.76 -9.81
N GLU A 295 0.45 0.50 -10.25
CA GLU A 295 -0.63 1.18 -10.96
C GLU A 295 -0.93 0.52 -12.31
N LYS A 296 0.10 0.32 -13.15
CA LYS A 296 -0.05 -0.39 -14.42
C LYS A 296 -0.59 -1.80 -14.20
N ARG A 297 -0.01 -2.50 -13.22
CA ARG A 297 -0.41 -3.87 -12.89
C ARG A 297 -1.85 -3.94 -12.38
N PHE A 298 -2.25 -2.99 -11.56
CA PHE A 298 -3.62 -2.88 -11.08
C PHE A 298 -4.62 -2.71 -12.24
N LEU A 299 -4.33 -1.82 -13.19
CA LEU A 299 -5.17 -1.61 -14.38
C LEU A 299 -5.29 -2.89 -15.24
N GLU A 300 -4.19 -3.64 -15.42
CA GLU A 300 -4.20 -4.92 -16.12
C GLU A 300 -5.10 -5.95 -15.43
N ILE A 301 -4.97 -6.11 -14.11
CA ILE A 301 -5.71 -7.09 -13.30
C ILE A 301 -7.20 -6.73 -13.21
N THR A 302 -7.51 -5.43 -13.19
CA THR A 302 -8.88 -4.92 -12.99
C THR A 302 -9.60 -4.59 -14.29
N GLY A 303 -8.95 -4.75 -15.45
CA GLY A 303 -9.54 -4.51 -16.79
C GLY A 303 -9.65 -3.04 -17.18
N GLY A 304 -8.82 -2.15 -16.61
CA GLY A 304 -8.69 -0.75 -17.05
C GLY A 304 -9.94 0.13 -16.86
N LYS A 305 -10.99 -0.36 -16.21
CA LYS A 305 -12.18 0.45 -15.93
C LYS A 305 -12.06 1.04 -14.53
N SER A 306 -11.72 2.33 -14.48
CA SER A 306 -12.01 3.16 -13.31
C SER A 306 -13.52 3.14 -13.11
N ASP A 307 -13.98 2.62 -11.98
CA ASP A 307 -15.38 2.79 -11.57
C ASP A 307 -15.58 4.29 -11.30
N ARG A 308 -16.16 5.00 -12.29
CA ARG A 308 -16.74 6.34 -12.09
C ARG A 308 -18.13 6.21 -11.53
#